data_99979164a19e8552706c8ce2393a592c
#
_entry.id   99979164a19e8552706c8ce2393a592c
#
_cell.length_a   1.000
_cell.length_b   1.000
_cell.length_c   1.000
_cell.angle_alpha   90.00
_cell.angle_beta   90.00
_cell.angle_gamma   90.00
#
_symmetry.space_group_name_H-M   'P 1'
#
loop_
_entity.id
_entity.type
_entity.pdbx_description
1 polymer ?
#
loop_
_entity_poly.entity_id
_entity_poly.type
_entity_poly.pdbx_seq_one_letter_code
_entity_poly.pdbx_strand_id
1 'polypeptide(L)'
;KFGNNYMQTTWWGTSLAYCGNNHSDWNCWTGSGMGAHANIVQRTLQNGYPVLSQSETGSTDTLNYLFGGASASGVTDYTVDGGLLYKDSAGYYTFDSSKQYAQYNKSAKKFDLSDNPRLGNSETPQFTPFNNRSDTSYDYSFGMDVTSSFYMPENGQINGQDMVFDFSGDDDVWVFLDDVLVLDLGGIHDEASGQIDFATGKITYGREAAYGGTTAKSLSEAFTNAGKTWDSTEYKSHTLKMFYMERGDGGSNCRLRFNMPGIPDGTVEIGKKVNYSNVNDVSDIDFRFNAYVNYAGDDKNYELFTGQYDVLDASNTVIDTRTATNGLITLKDGQTARLKSSGSATIKRNSKYYVTELGATSDKFDVTVPGTTVSEDSGEGLSKGASTGHLSVDDYPHIVFNNAVNVKNAFNLKVAKQCQTCVADSEFRVLVKVGDKPYTGQYDLYNANNVKVT
;
A
#
# COMPACT_ATOMS: atom_id res chain seq x y z
N LYS A 1 -21.18 1.48 17.39
CA LYS A 1 -21.75 2.38 18.41
C LYS A 1 -21.96 1.63 19.70
N PHE A 2 -21.49 2.17 20.83
CA PHE A 2 -21.61 1.58 22.16
C PHE A 2 -22.81 2.17 22.90
N GLY A 3 -23.31 1.44 23.89
CA GLY A 3 -24.22 2.02 24.87
C GLY A 3 -23.44 2.77 25.95
N ASN A 4 -24.09 3.71 26.61
CA ASN A 4 -23.51 4.53 27.70
C ASN A 4 -22.81 3.71 28.79
N ASN A 5 -23.21 2.44 29.00
CA ASN A 5 -22.63 1.57 30.02
C ASN A 5 -21.13 1.25 29.79
N TYR A 6 -20.63 1.39 28.55
CA TYR A 6 -19.22 1.14 28.22
C TYR A 6 -18.37 2.40 28.36
N MET A 7 -18.97 3.58 28.40
CA MET A 7 -18.29 4.86 28.31
C MET A 7 -18.27 5.67 29.60
N GLN A 8 -19.41 5.83 30.23
CA GLN A 8 -19.52 6.63 31.45
C GLN A 8 -18.72 6.09 32.64
N THR A 9 -18.45 4.79 32.63
CA THR A 9 -17.65 4.15 33.67
C THR A 9 -16.16 4.39 33.53
N THR A 10 -15.68 4.84 32.37
CA THR A 10 -14.25 5.11 32.15
C THR A 10 -13.83 6.49 32.57
N TRP A 11 -14.67 7.47 32.33
CA TRP A 11 -14.36 8.87 32.66
C TRP A 11 -14.14 9.11 34.15
N TRP A 12 -14.88 8.40 35.02
CA TRP A 12 -14.86 8.61 36.46
C TRP A 12 -14.24 7.47 37.27
N GLY A 13 -13.40 6.66 36.72
CA GLY A 13 -12.62 5.65 37.44
C GLY A 13 -13.38 4.43 37.88
N THR A 14 -14.53 4.19 37.34
CA THR A 14 -15.23 2.93 37.53
C THR A 14 -14.90 2.01 36.37
N SER A 15 -14.20 0.97 36.67
CA SER A 15 -13.72 -0.12 35.84
C SER A 15 -14.46 -0.39 34.56
N LEU A 16 -14.04 0.21 33.44
CA LEU A 16 -13.93 -0.57 32.24
C LEU A 16 -12.64 -1.38 32.32
N ALA A 17 -12.70 -2.63 31.91
CA ALA A 17 -11.59 -3.55 32.02
C ALA A 17 -10.28 -2.97 31.45
N TYR A 18 -10.33 -2.23 30.34
CA TYR A 18 -9.15 -1.67 29.69
C TYR A 18 -8.66 -0.33 30.28
N CYS A 19 -9.20 0.14 31.36
CA CYS A 19 -8.66 1.28 32.08
C CYS A 19 -7.74 0.88 33.23
N GLY A 20 -7.56 -0.39 33.46
CA GLY A 20 -6.61 -0.97 34.38
C GLY A 20 -6.95 -0.76 35.85
N ASN A 21 -7.20 -1.84 36.56
CA ASN A 21 -7.35 -1.85 37.99
C ASN A 21 -6.06 -1.46 38.74
N ASN A 22 -4.93 -1.30 38.07
CA ASN A 22 -3.64 -1.01 38.67
C ASN A 22 -3.36 0.49 38.85
N HIS A 23 -4.18 1.33 38.26
CA HIS A 23 -4.10 2.79 38.38
C HIS A 23 -5.36 3.31 39.07
N SER A 24 -5.40 3.19 40.38
CA SER A 24 -6.56 3.54 41.20
C SER A 24 -7.03 5.00 41.08
N ASP A 25 -6.16 5.85 40.63
CA ASP A 25 -6.32 7.30 40.45
C ASP A 25 -6.38 7.71 38.99
N TRP A 26 -6.41 6.75 38.06
CA TRP A 26 -6.28 7.01 36.66
C TRP A 26 -7.40 6.38 35.82
N ASN A 27 -8.16 7.22 35.16
CA ASN A 27 -9.38 6.85 34.43
C ASN A 27 -9.16 6.71 32.93
N CYS A 28 -8.00 6.30 32.51
CA CYS A 28 -7.60 6.37 31.11
C CYS A 28 -7.41 7.81 30.57
N TRP A 29 -7.60 8.83 31.42
CA TRP A 29 -7.28 10.20 31.08
C TRP A 29 -5.82 10.51 31.36
N THR A 30 -5.08 10.86 30.30
CA THR A 30 -3.64 11.11 30.42
C THR A 30 -3.30 12.52 30.89
N GLY A 31 -4.29 13.41 30.92
CA GLY A 31 -4.12 14.82 31.28
C GLY A 31 -3.97 15.73 30.05
N SER A 32 -4.41 16.99 30.25
CA SER A 32 -4.30 18.00 29.18
C SER A 32 -2.85 18.26 28.78
N GLY A 33 -2.59 18.23 27.48
CA GLY A 33 -1.26 18.42 26.94
C GLY A 33 -0.31 17.21 27.05
N MET A 34 -0.77 16.10 27.62
CA MET A 34 -0.02 14.85 27.71
C MET A 34 -0.19 13.99 26.44
N GLY A 35 0.69 13.00 26.26
CA GLY A 35 0.56 12.00 25.21
C GLY A 35 -0.42 10.88 25.55
N ALA A 36 -0.56 9.92 24.66
CA ALA A 36 -1.43 8.77 24.81
C ALA A 36 -0.99 7.80 25.93
N HIS A 37 -1.84 6.85 26.29
CA HIS A 37 -1.51 5.73 27.15
C HIS A 37 -1.14 4.52 26.30
N ALA A 38 0.15 4.22 26.24
CA ALA A 38 0.64 3.06 25.48
C ALA A 38 0.41 1.73 26.19
N ASN A 39 0.41 0.65 25.42
CA ASN A 39 0.30 -0.74 25.88
C ASN A 39 -1.03 -1.12 26.54
N ILE A 40 -2.11 -0.36 26.34
CA ILE A 40 -3.47 -0.76 26.72
C ILE A 40 -3.85 -2.06 26.03
N VAL A 41 -3.44 -2.23 24.78
CA VAL A 41 -3.64 -3.45 24.01
C VAL A 41 -2.33 -4.22 23.82
N GLN A 42 -2.44 -5.51 23.54
CA GLN A 42 -1.31 -6.38 23.24
C GLN A 42 -0.68 -5.99 21.89
N ARG A 43 0.58 -6.36 21.72
CA ARG A 43 1.36 -6.05 20.52
C ARG A 43 0.94 -6.80 19.26
N THR A 44 0.02 -7.76 19.39
CA THR A 44 -0.52 -8.52 18.26
C THR A 44 -2.03 -8.69 18.38
N LEU A 45 -2.71 -8.68 17.23
CA LEU A 45 -4.13 -9.02 17.16
C LEU A 45 -4.36 -10.50 17.47
N GLN A 46 -5.51 -10.80 18.04
CA GLN A 46 -6.02 -12.18 18.14
C GLN A 46 -7.34 -12.28 17.38
N ASN A 47 -7.39 -13.23 16.45
CA ASN A 47 -8.53 -13.38 15.53
C ASN A 47 -8.92 -12.10 14.82
N GLY A 48 -7.92 -11.23 14.54
CA GLY A 48 -8.09 -9.98 13.82
C GLY A 48 -8.53 -8.77 14.65
N TYR A 49 -8.60 -8.89 16.00
CA TYR A 49 -9.05 -7.83 16.89
C TYR A 49 -8.05 -7.54 18.00
N PRO A 50 -8.04 -6.30 18.55
CA PRO A 50 -7.23 -5.94 19.72
C PRO A 50 -7.64 -6.74 20.96
N VAL A 51 -6.64 -7.06 21.77
CA VAL A 51 -6.80 -7.74 23.06
C VAL A 51 -6.12 -6.90 24.13
N LEU A 52 -6.76 -6.76 25.28
CA LEU A 52 -6.23 -5.99 26.39
C LEU A 52 -4.92 -6.58 26.91
N SER A 53 -4.05 -5.70 27.39
CA SER A 53 -2.76 -6.06 27.98
C SER A 53 -2.92 -6.35 29.45
N GLN A 54 -2.64 -7.57 29.90
CA GLN A 54 -2.71 -7.97 31.29
C GLN A 54 -1.87 -7.09 32.22
N SER A 55 -0.69 -6.68 31.77
CA SER A 55 0.23 -5.87 32.57
C SER A 55 -0.30 -4.46 32.81
N GLU A 56 -1.00 -3.90 31.84
CA GLU A 56 -1.49 -2.52 31.89
C GLU A 56 -2.91 -2.43 32.44
N THR A 57 -3.78 -3.35 32.01
CA THR A 57 -5.22 -3.26 32.33
C THR A 57 -5.70 -4.28 33.35
N GLY A 58 -4.90 -5.26 33.72
CA GLY A 58 -5.33 -6.37 34.55
C GLY A 58 -6.26 -7.37 33.85
N SER A 59 -6.47 -7.23 32.52
CA SER A 59 -7.33 -8.08 31.71
C SER A 59 -6.63 -8.57 30.45
N THR A 60 -7.15 -9.65 29.86
CA THR A 60 -6.81 -10.17 28.53
C THR A 60 -8.04 -10.32 27.65
N ASP A 61 -9.09 -9.55 27.93
CA ASP A 61 -10.31 -9.60 27.16
C ASP A 61 -10.09 -9.06 25.74
N THR A 62 -10.75 -9.68 24.77
CA THR A 62 -10.76 -9.19 23.40
C THR A 62 -11.75 -8.05 23.23
N LEU A 63 -11.37 -7.03 22.46
CA LEU A 63 -12.25 -5.90 22.15
C LEU A 63 -13.10 -6.15 20.88
N ASN A 64 -13.18 -7.39 20.40
CA ASN A 64 -13.88 -7.74 19.16
C ASN A 64 -15.36 -7.30 19.14
N TYR A 65 -16.03 -7.29 20.30
CA TYR A 65 -17.42 -6.84 20.42
C TYR A 65 -17.62 -5.33 20.21
N LEU A 66 -16.56 -4.53 20.29
CA LEU A 66 -16.59 -3.09 20.02
C LEU A 66 -16.42 -2.78 18.52
N PHE A 67 -15.94 -3.75 17.75
CA PHE A 67 -15.57 -3.61 16.34
C PHE A 67 -16.25 -4.65 15.42
N GLY A 68 -17.44 -5.11 15.76
CA GLY A 68 -18.24 -6.00 14.91
C GLY A 68 -17.80 -7.46 14.88
N GLY A 69 -16.81 -7.86 15.68
CA GLY A 69 -16.31 -9.24 15.72
C GLY A 69 -17.15 -10.19 16.58
N ALA A 70 -17.98 -9.64 17.46
CA ALA A 70 -18.92 -10.40 18.29
C ALA A 70 -20.10 -9.52 18.71
N SER A 71 -21.27 -10.13 18.87
CA SER A 71 -22.44 -9.42 19.39
C SER A 71 -22.31 -9.17 20.89
N ALA A 72 -22.63 -7.98 21.36
CA ALA A 72 -22.71 -7.63 22.77
C ALA A 72 -23.95 -6.77 23.07
N SER A 73 -24.47 -6.90 24.30
CA SER A 73 -25.62 -6.10 24.73
C SER A 73 -25.24 -4.61 24.79
N GLY A 74 -26.02 -3.76 24.18
CA GLY A 74 -25.79 -2.31 24.13
C GLY A 74 -24.80 -1.87 23.02
N VAL A 75 -24.28 -2.79 22.22
CA VAL A 75 -23.46 -2.48 21.04
C VAL A 75 -24.29 -2.68 19.77
N THR A 76 -24.15 -1.75 18.83
CA THR A 76 -24.78 -1.84 17.51
C THR A 76 -23.72 -1.67 16.44
N ASP A 77 -23.58 -2.67 15.57
CA ASP A 77 -22.64 -2.64 14.46
C ASP A 77 -23.26 -2.02 13.22
N TYR A 78 -22.44 -1.28 12.50
CA TYR A 78 -22.81 -0.63 11.26
C TYR A 78 -21.75 -0.95 10.19
N THR A 79 -22.20 -1.44 9.05
CA THR A 79 -21.33 -1.60 7.87
C THR A 79 -21.19 -0.26 7.17
N VAL A 80 -19.99 0.05 6.70
CA VAL A 80 -19.70 1.28 5.96
C VAL A 80 -19.18 0.91 4.56
N ASP A 81 -19.91 1.35 3.53
CA ASP A 81 -19.55 1.15 2.12
C ASP A 81 -18.76 2.36 1.55
N GLY A 82 -18.12 3.17 2.41
CA GLY A 82 -17.26 4.29 2.05
C GLY A 82 -17.81 5.67 2.39
N GLY A 83 -17.31 6.70 1.70
CA GLY A 83 -17.76 8.09 1.84
C GLY A 83 -16.98 8.92 2.87
N LEU A 84 -16.16 8.32 3.74
CA LEU A 84 -15.34 9.07 4.70
C LEU A 84 -14.09 9.66 4.04
N LEU A 85 -13.39 8.87 3.23
CA LEU A 85 -12.15 9.25 2.61
C LEU A 85 -12.36 9.71 1.17
N TYR A 86 -11.67 10.75 0.77
CA TYR A 86 -11.58 11.19 -0.62
C TYR A 86 -10.12 11.35 -1.04
N LYS A 87 -9.86 11.20 -2.33
CA LYS A 87 -8.50 11.36 -2.88
C LYS A 87 -8.26 12.84 -3.20
N ASP A 88 -7.25 13.42 -2.58
CA ASP A 88 -6.84 14.81 -2.84
C ASP A 88 -6.04 14.93 -4.15
N SER A 89 -5.72 16.17 -4.56
CA SER A 89 -4.96 16.45 -5.79
C SER A 89 -3.51 15.95 -5.76
N ALA A 90 -2.97 15.65 -4.58
CA ALA A 90 -1.64 15.07 -4.41
C ALA A 90 -1.67 13.53 -4.38
N GLY A 91 -2.85 12.92 -4.50
CA GLY A 91 -3.02 11.48 -4.55
C GLY A 91 -3.24 10.80 -3.20
N TYR A 92 -3.38 11.56 -2.11
CA TYR A 92 -3.65 11.00 -0.78
C TYR A 92 -5.14 10.78 -0.56
N TYR A 93 -5.48 9.67 0.04
CA TYR A 93 -6.79 9.47 0.67
C TYR A 93 -6.79 10.22 1.99
N THR A 94 -7.76 11.09 2.20
CA THR A 94 -7.80 11.98 3.35
C THR A 94 -9.20 12.22 3.89
N PHE A 95 -9.30 12.43 5.18
CA PHE A 95 -10.42 13.02 5.90
C PHE A 95 -9.87 13.95 6.99
N ASP A 96 -10.52 15.07 7.23
CA ASP A 96 -10.12 16.06 8.23
C ASP A 96 -11.37 16.68 8.85
N SER A 97 -11.70 16.26 10.08
CA SER A 97 -12.88 16.75 10.79
C SER A 97 -12.81 18.25 11.09
N SER A 98 -11.62 18.84 11.10
CA SER A 98 -11.49 20.30 11.23
C SER A 98 -11.98 21.08 9.99
N LYS A 99 -12.20 20.40 8.87
CA LYS A 99 -12.68 20.97 7.61
C LYS A 99 -14.06 20.48 7.24
N GLN A 100 -14.34 19.21 7.50
CA GLN A 100 -15.55 18.54 7.02
C GLN A 100 -16.26 17.84 8.17
N TYR A 101 -17.59 17.92 8.14
CA TYR A 101 -18.47 17.14 8.99
C TYR A 101 -18.82 15.83 8.30
N ALA A 102 -18.58 14.71 8.97
CA ALA A 102 -18.94 13.40 8.49
C ALA A 102 -20.16 12.87 9.24
N GLN A 103 -21.29 12.67 8.56
CA GLN A 103 -22.49 12.08 9.11
C GLN A 103 -22.70 10.67 8.54
N TYR A 104 -22.89 9.68 9.40
CA TYR A 104 -23.19 8.33 8.95
C TYR A 104 -24.64 8.21 8.48
N ASN A 105 -24.82 7.87 7.22
CA ASN A 105 -26.11 7.62 6.58
C ASN A 105 -26.44 6.12 6.65
N LYS A 106 -27.33 5.76 7.58
CA LYS A 106 -27.73 4.36 7.81
C LYS A 106 -28.36 3.70 6.61
N SER A 107 -29.14 4.44 5.81
CA SER A 107 -29.82 3.90 4.63
C SER A 107 -28.87 3.64 3.48
N ALA A 108 -27.89 4.50 3.28
CA ALA A 108 -26.88 4.40 2.23
C ALA A 108 -25.65 3.62 2.68
N LYS A 109 -25.51 3.29 3.97
CA LYS A 109 -24.34 2.64 4.58
C LYS A 109 -23.03 3.36 4.29
N LYS A 110 -23.03 4.67 4.26
CA LYS A 110 -21.86 5.48 3.92
C LYS A 110 -21.84 6.76 4.75
N PHE A 111 -20.68 7.43 4.74
CA PHE A 111 -20.60 8.78 5.26
C PHE A 111 -21.03 9.81 4.20
N ASP A 112 -21.84 10.77 4.62
CA ASP A 112 -22.13 11.97 3.88
C ASP A 112 -21.27 13.09 4.43
N LEU A 113 -20.42 13.69 3.59
CA LEU A 113 -19.52 14.78 3.96
C LEU A 113 -20.15 16.13 3.62
N SER A 114 -19.98 17.11 4.53
CA SER A 114 -20.40 18.49 4.33
C SER A 114 -19.45 19.43 5.07
N ASP A 115 -19.57 20.76 4.86
CA ASP A 115 -18.80 21.73 5.62
C ASP A 115 -19.08 21.55 7.13
N ASN A 116 -18.03 21.59 7.95
CA ASN A 116 -18.18 21.44 9.38
C ASN A 116 -18.73 22.74 9.99
N PRO A 117 -19.94 22.76 10.58
CA PRO A 117 -20.53 23.95 11.20
C PRO A 117 -19.90 24.31 12.55
N ARG A 118 -19.02 23.45 13.07
CA ARG A 118 -18.44 23.54 14.41
C ARG A 118 -17.01 24.10 14.37
N LEU A 119 -16.58 24.63 13.22
CA LEU A 119 -15.26 25.22 13.09
C LEU A 119 -15.10 26.46 13.98
N GLY A 120 -13.95 26.55 14.63
CA GLY A 120 -13.57 27.72 15.44
C GLY A 120 -13.91 27.63 16.93
N ASN A 121 -14.50 26.53 17.42
CA ASN A 121 -14.68 26.27 18.83
C ASN A 121 -13.97 24.97 19.22
N SER A 122 -12.86 25.06 19.94
CA SER A 122 -12.04 23.92 20.35
C SER A 122 -12.74 22.99 21.34
N GLU A 123 -13.78 23.47 22.02
CA GLU A 123 -14.55 22.67 22.98
C GLU A 123 -15.73 21.92 22.34
N THR A 124 -15.97 22.16 21.04
CA THR A 124 -17.07 21.50 20.32
C THR A 124 -16.55 20.32 19.52
N PRO A 125 -17.07 19.10 19.75
CA PRO A 125 -16.58 17.92 19.04
C PRO A 125 -16.79 18.04 17.54
N GLN A 126 -15.76 17.71 16.79
CA GLN A 126 -15.72 17.86 15.34
C GLN A 126 -16.07 16.56 14.61
N PHE A 127 -15.85 15.42 15.25
CA PHE A 127 -16.09 14.10 14.71
C PHE A 127 -17.11 13.32 15.56
N THR A 128 -18.39 13.47 15.27
CA THR A 128 -19.50 12.76 15.91
C THR A 128 -20.44 12.21 14.83
N PRO A 129 -20.06 11.14 14.14
CA PRO A 129 -20.71 10.71 12.90
C PRO A 129 -22.15 10.24 13.07
N PHE A 130 -22.60 9.93 14.31
CA PHE A 130 -23.97 9.51 14.59
C PHE A 130 -24.90 10.66 14.96
N ASN A 131 -24.38 11.86 15.09
CA ASN A 131 -25.18 13.06 15.32
C ASN A 131 -25.62 13.72 14.01
N ASN A 132 -26.77 14.43 14.07
CA ASN A 132 -27.09 15.37 13.01
C ASN A 132 -26.22 16.63 13.16
N ARG A 133 -26.02 17.32 12.04
CA ARG A 133 -25.20 18.53 11.97
C ARG A 133 -25.64 19.64 12.93
N SER A 134 -26.95 19.69 13.27
CA SER A 134 -27.55 20.69 14.13
C SER A 134 -27.70 20.27 15.60
N ASP A 135 -27.28 19.06 15.95
CA ASP A 135 -27.40 18.56 17.30
C ASP A 135 -26.47 19.34 18.25
N THR A 136 -26.92 19.58 19.47
CA THR A 136 -26.16 20.25 20.53
C THR A 136 -25.80 19.31 21.69
N SER A 137 -26.31 18.09 21.66
CA SER A 137 -25.92 16.98 22.53
C SER A 137 -25.19 15.93 21.64
N TYR A 138 -24.03 15.54 22.05
CA TYR A 138 -23.13 14.76 21.20
C TYR A 138 -23.00 13.32 21.68
N ASP A 139 -22.78 12.43 20.75
CA ASP A 139 -22.58 11.00 20.99
C ASP A 139 -21.09 10.68 20.92
N TYR A 140 -20.48 10.50 22.06
CA TYR A 140 -19.06 10.16 22.22
C TYR A 140 -18.84 8.65 22.40
N SER A 141 -19.83 7.82 22.07
CA SER A 141 -19.80 6.39 22.36
C SER A 141 -19.78 5.57 21.09
N PHE A 142 -18.68 5.61 20.35
CA PHE A 142 -18.55 4.84 19.12
C PHE A 142 -17.12 4.39 18.85
N GLY A 143 -16.98 3.39 18.01
CA GLY A 143 -15.70 2.97 17.47
C GLY A 143 -15.78 2.81 15.95
N MET A 144 -14.63 2.76 15.32
CA MET A 144 -14.47 2.54 13.90
C MET A 144 -13.27 1.63 13.67
N ASP A 145 -13.41 0.62 12.83
CA ASP A 145 -12.28 -0.11 12.30
C ASP A 145 -12.14 0.13 10.79
N VAL A 146 -10.91 0.22 10.34
CA VAL A 146 -10.56 0.39 8.93
C VAL A 146 -9.52 -0.65 8.58
N THR A 147 -9.78 -1.43 7.54
CA THR A 147 -8.83 -2.40 6.98
C THR A 147 -8.46 -2.00 5.57
N SER A 148 -7.18 -1.95 5.29
CA SER A 148 -6.65 -1.67 3.95
C SER A 148 -5.55 -2.66 3.61
N SER A 149 -5.68 -3.34 2.48
CA SER A 149 -4.59 -4.12 1.90
C SER A 149 -3.84 -3.27 0.88
N PHE A 150 -2.53 -3.31 0.93
CA PHE A 150 -1.66 -2.57 0.03
C PHE A 150 -0.39 -3.38 -0.25
N TYR A 151 0.42 -2.95 -1.21
CA TYR A 151 1.75 -3.51 -1.41
C TYR A 151 2.83 -2.47 -1.14
N MET A 152 4.02 -2.93 -0.74
CA MET A 152 5.21 -2.07 -0.62
C MET A 152 5.64 -1.61 -2.02
N PRO A 153 5.59 -0.33 -2.35
CA PRO A 153 6.08 0.15 -3.62
C PRO A 153 7.62 0.17 -3.65
N GLU A 154 8.18 0.30 -4.83
CA GLU A 154 9.63 0.44 -5.01
C GLU A 154 10.19 1.58 -4.14
N ASN A 155 11.21 1.29 -3.33
CA ASN A 155 11.81 2.21 -2.36
C ASN A 155 10.80 2.81 -1.34
N GLY A 156 9.64 2.21 -1.13
CA GLY A 156 8.60 2.75 -0.27
C GLY A 156 8.00 4.07 -0.77
N GLN A 157 8.07 4.36 -2.09
CA GLN A 157 7.65 5.63 -2.67
C GLN A 157 6.58 5.47 -3.75
N ILE A 158 5.68 6.43 -3.82
CA ILE A 158 4.64 6.56 -4.85
C ILE A 158 4.83 7.88 -5.58
N ASN A 159 5.09 7.83 -6.88
CA ASN A 159 5.35 9.02 -7.69
C ASN A 159 6.47 9.92 -7.11
N GLY A 160 7.51 9.32 -6.52
CA GLY A 160 8.63 10.03 -5.90
C GLY A 160 8.32 10.68 -4.56
N GLN A 161 7.18 10.37 -3.95
CA GLN A 161 6.82 10.76 -2.59
C GLN A 161 6.81 9.54 -1.68
N ASP A 162 7.29 9.71 -0.45
CA ASP A 162 7.27 8.63 0.53
C ASP A 162 5.84 8.15 0.81
N MET A 163 5.67 6.83 0.88
CA MET A 163 4.42 6.23 1.29
C MET A 163 4.26 6.41 2.79
N VAL A 164 3.18 7.05 3.19
CA VAL A 164 2.91 7.39 4.59
C VAL A 164 1.49 7.05 5.01
N PHE A 165 1.34 6.82 6.31
CA PHE A 165 0.07 6.82 7.03
C PHE A 165 0.15 7.85 8.14
N ASP A 166 -0.71 8.85 8.12
CA ASP A 166 -0.82 9.91 9.12
C ASP A 166 -2.16 9.82 9.84
N PHE A 167 -2.14 9.89 11.15
CA PHE A 167 -3.31 10.06 12.00
C PHE A 167 -3.12 11.21 12.99
N SER A 168 -4.17 11.96 13.25
CA SER A 168 -4.30 12.88 14.36
C SER A 168 -5.73 12.84 14.85
N GLY A 169 -5.93 12.71 16.15
CA GLY A 169 -7.26 12.59 16.73
C GLY A 169 -7.25 12.36 18.24
N ASP A 170 -8.40 12.05 18.74
CA ASP A 170 -8.83 11.91 20.12
C ASP A 170 -10.04 10.95 20.09
N ASP A 171 -10.20 9.86 20.82
CA ASP A 171 -9.35 9.25 21.82
C ASP A 171 -8.44 8.11 21.29
N ASP A 172 -8.75 6.82 21.68
CA ASP A 172 -7.90 5.68 21.39
C ASP A 172 -7.73 5.42 19.90
N VAL A 173 -6.47 5.28 19.45
CA VAL A 173 -6.15 4.77 18.13
C VAL A 173 -5.04 3.74 18.21
N TRP A 174 -5.31 2.57 17.65
CA TRP A 174 -4.33 1.52 17.46
C TRP A 174 -4.22 1.17 15.97
N VAL A 175 -3.01 1.23 15.44
CA VAL A 175 -2.75 0.79 14.07
C VAL A 175 -1.89 -0.45 14.11
N PHE A 176 -2.39 -1.50 13.46
CA PHE A 176 -1.71 -2.77 13.29
C PHE A 176 -1.32 -2.96 11.83
N LEU A 177 -0.12 -3.46 11.62
CA LEU A 177 0.41 -3.85 10.33
C LEU A 177 0.76 -5.33 10.37
N ASP A 178 0.14 -6.15 9.51
CA ASP A 178 0.26 -7.62 9.54
C ASP A 178 0.05 -8.20 10.95
N ASP A 179 -1.02 -7.70 11.59
CA ASP A 179 -1.42 -8.01 12.95
C ASP A 179 -0.40 -7.61 14.05
N VAL A 180 0.59 -6.74 13.76
CA VAL A 180 1.53 -6.18 14.73
C VAL A 180 1.18 -4.72 15.02
N LEU A 181 1.09 -4.34 16.29
CA LEU A 181 0.85 -2.96 16.74
C LEU A 181 2.05 -2.08 16.37
N VAL A 182 1.84 -1.14 15.48
CA VAL A 182 2.88 -0.22 14.97
C VAL A 182 2.66 1.22 15.41
N LEU A 183 1.40 1.65 15.62
CA LEU A 183 1.09 2.97 16.16
C LEU A 183 0.13 2.79 17.35
N ASP A 184 0.53 3.31 18.50
CA ASP A 184 -0.17 3.12 19.77
C ASP A 184 -0.50 4.48 20.40
N LEU A 185 -1.73 4.92 20.22
CA LEU A 185 -2.31 6.15 20.75
C LEU A 185 -3.54 5.78 21.58
N GLY A 186 -3.35 4.93 22.59
CA GLY A 186 -4.46 4.49 23.46
C GLY A 186 -4.78 5.48 24.56
N GLY A 187 -5.95 5.31 25.17
CA GLY A 187 -6.41 6.09 26.32
C GLY A 187 -7.31 7.27 25.94
N ILE A 188 -7.88 7.90 26.97
CA ILE A 188 -8.60 9.17 26.83
C ILE A 188 -7.55 10.28 26.90
N HIS A 189 -7.39 11.06 25.86
CA HIS A 189 -6.35 12.10 25.75
C HIS A 189 -6.81 13.27 24.89
N ASP A 190 -6.15 14.42 25.01
CA ASP A 190 -6.26 15.50 24.02
C ASP A 190 -5.73 15.02 22.66
N GLU A 191 -6.01 15.76 21.60
CA GLU A 191 -5.52 15.43 20.26
C GLU A 191 -4.07 14.93 20.27
N ALA A 192 -3.87 13.70 19.88
CA ALA A 192 -2.58 13.05 19.70
C ALA A 192 -2.38 12.69 18.23
N SER A 193 -1.13 12.59 17.79
CA SER A 193 -0.84 12.30 16.40
C SER A 193 0.28 11.29 16.24
N GLY A 194 0.23 10.56 15.15
CA GLY A 194 1.27 9.61 14.79
C GLY A 194 1.37 9.44 13.28
N GLN A 195 2.58 9.13 12.83
CA GLN A 195 2.89 8.90 11.42
C GLN A 195 3.73 7.64 11.29
N ILE A 196 3.43 6.87 10.26
CA ILE A 196 4.25 5.77 9.76
C ILE A 196 4.77 6.19 8.40
N ASP A 197 6.08 6.23 8.24
CA ASP A 197 6.79 6.44 6.98
C ASP A 197 7.33 5.08 6.50
N PHE A 198 6.77 4.54 5.44
CA PHE A 198 7.13 3.22 4.92
C PHE A 198 8.43 3.23 4.13
N ALA A 199 8.85 4.38 3.56
CA ALA A 199 10.12 4.48 2.83
C ALA A 199 11.33 4.34 3.78
N THR A 200 11.21 4.89 4.98
CA THR A 200 12.26 4.85 6.00
C THR A 200 12.00 3.82 7.11
N GLY A 201 10.79 3.31 7.20
CA GLY A 201 10.32 2.47 8.30
C GLY A 201 10.17 3.21 9.63
N LYS A 202 10.21 4.55 9.64
CA LYS A 202 10.14 5.37 10.85
C LYS A 202 8.71 5.55 11.34
N ILE A 203 8.54 5.51 12.67
CA ILE A 203 7.31 5.86 13.36
C ILE A 203 7.55 7.14 14.17
N THR A 204 6.70 8.14 13.99
CA THR A 204 6.80 9.42 14.67
C THR A 204 5.52 9.72 15.43
N TYR A 205 5.65 10.21 16.64
CA TYR A 205 4.53 10.65 17.48
C TYR A 205 4.60 12.16 17.67
N GLY A 206 3.47 12.85 17.65
CA GLY A 206 3.40 14.28 17.97
C GLY A 206 3.67 14.55 19.43
N ARG A 207 3.28 13.61 20.31
CA ARG A 207 3.63 13.56 21.72
C ARG A 207 4.07 12.16 22.10
N GLU A 208 5.00 12.03 23.02
CA GLU A 208 5.38 10.74 23.60
C GLU A 208 4.23 10.17 24.44
N ALA A 209 4.21 8.85 24.59
CA ALA A 209 3.26 8.20 25.49
C ALA A 209 3.42 8.72 26.91
N ALA A 210 2.30 9.06 27.56
CA ALA A 210 2.29 9.55 28.94
C ALA A 210 2.43 8.41 29.94
N TYR A 211 1.80 7.28 29.64
CA TYR A 211 1.72 6.09 30.50
C TYR A 211 1.94 4.81 29.68
N GLY A 212 2.21 3.71 30.38
CA GLY A 212 2.32 2.39 29.76
C GLY A 212 3.67 2.12 29.05
N GLY A 213 4.67 2.99 29.25
CA GLY A 213 6.01 2.81 28.70
C GLY A 213 6.23 3.49 27.35
N THR A 214 7.32 3.11 26.68
CA THR A 214 7.73 3.71 25.41
C THR A 214 7.05 3.03 24.22
N THR A 215 6.66 3.83 23.24
CA THR A 215 6.17 3.39 21.94
C THR A 215 7.33 3.08 20.97
N ALA A 216 7.14 2.17 20.05
CA ALA A 216 8.13 1.86 19.02
C ALA A 216 8.38 3.08 18.11
N LYS A 217 9.63 3.28 17.69
CA LYS A 217 10.04 4.40 16.83
C LYS A 217 10.31 3.97 15.37
N SER A 218 10.20 2.68 15.11
CA SER A 218 10.30 2.12 13.76
C SER A 218 9.48 0.84 13.60
N LEU A 219 9.14 0.51 12.35
CA LEU A 219 8.49 -0.76 12.00
C LEU A 219 9.33 -1.96 12.46
N SER A 220 10.65 -1.92 12.22
CA SER A 220 11.55 -2.98 12.67
C SER A 220 11.51 -3.19 14.17
N GLU A 221 11.49 -2.11 14.96
CA GLU A 221 11.37 -2.16 16.42
C GLU A 221 10.02 -2.73 16.86
N ALA A 222 8.91 -2.26 16.26
CA ALA A 222 7.58 -2.73 16.58
C ALA A 222 7.43 -4.25 16.34
N PHE A 223 7.90 -4.73 15.20
CA PHE A 223 7.88 -6.15 14.85
C PHE A 223 8.79 -6.98 15.77
N THR A 224 10.01 -6.51 16.06
CA THR A 224 10.93 -7.16 17.01
C THR A 224 10.29 -7.27 18.40
N ASN A 225 9.64 -6.21 18.87
CA ASN A 225 8.92 -6.21 20.15
C ASN A 225 7.75 -7.19 20.20
N ALA A 226 7.19 -7.53 19.04
CA ALA A 226 6.14 -8.54 18.89
C ALA A 226 6.68 -9.95 18.60
N GLY A 227 8.02 -10.15 18.61
CA GLY A 227 8.67 -11.42 18.28
C GLY A 227 8.60 -11.80 16.80
N LYS A 228 8.40 -10.81 15.91
CA LYS A 228 8.31 -10.97 14.46
C LYS A 228 9.40 -10.15 13.75
N THR A 229 9.51 -10.31 12.45
CA THR A 229 10.40 -9.52 11.59
C THR A 229 9.57 -8.71 10.60
N TRP A 230 9.88 -7.42 10.47
CA TRP A 230 9.30 -6.58 9.43
C TRP A 230 9.87 -7.00 8.06
N ASP A 231 9.00 -7.24 7.10
CA ASP A 231 9.37 -7.59 5.73
C ASP A 231 9.05 -6.40 4.81
N SER A 232 10.07 -5.69 4.39
CA SER A 232 9.96 -4.54 3.49
C SER A 232 10.20 -4.90 2.02
N THR A 233 10.07 -6.17 1.65
CA THR A 233 10.27 -6.60 0.27
C THR A 233 9.31 -5.86 -0.65
N GLU A 234 9.86 -5.28 -1.72
CA GLU A 234 9.10 -4.55 -2.71
C GLU A 234 8.02 -5.43 -3.33
N TYR A 235 6.86 -4.84 -3.56
CA TYR A 235 5.63 -5.45 -4.11
C TYR A 235 4.99 -6.54 -3.24
N LYS A 236 5.54 -6.83 -2.07
CA LYS A 236 4.86 -7.68 -1.09
C LYS A 236 3.61 -7.01 -0.55
N SER A 237 2.56 -7.81 -0.38
CA SER A 237 1.29 -7.38 0.21
C SER A 237 1.39 -7.25 1.72
N HIS A 238 0.74 -6.21 2.24
CA HIS A 238 0.57 -5.97 3.66
C HIS A 238 -0.87 -5.59 3.96
N THR A 239 -1.28 -5.83 5.20
CA THR A 239 -2.60 -5.43 5.69
C THR A 239 -2.45 -4.45 6.84
N LEU A 240 -2.97 -3.24 6.67
CA LEU A 240 -3.11 -2.27 7.75
C LEU A 240 -4.51 -2.34 8.32
N LYS A 241 -4.61 -2.42 9.64
CA LYS A 241 -5.87 -2.31 10.40
C LYS A 241 -5.75 -1.18 11.40
N MET A 242 -6.66 -0.23 11.34
CA MET A 242 -6.79 0.84 12.32
C MET A 242 -8.05 0.61 13.13
N PHE A 243 -7.92 0.71 14.45
CA PHE A 243 -9.02 0.71 15.40
C PHE A 243 -9.05 2.07 16.10
N TYR A 244 -10.17 2.76 15.99
CA TYR A 244 -10.41 4.05 16.60
C TYR A 244 -11.58 3.93 17.58
N MET A 245 -11.46 4.52 18.75
CA MET A 245 -12.57 4.64 19.69
C MET A 245 -12.67 6.07 20.20
N GLU A 246 -13.90 6.56 20.20
CA GLU A 246 -14.31 7.78 20.88
C GLU A 246 -15.03 7.39 22.16
N ARG A 247 -14.50 7.85 23.30
CA ARG A 247 -15.03 7.58 24.62
C ARG A 247 -14.60 8.66 25.60
N GLY A 248 -15.46 9.28 26.22
CA GLY A 248 -15.22 10.42 27.07
C GLY A 248 -16.22 11.53 26.76
N ASP A 249 -16.13 12.64 27.43
CA ASP A 249 -16.94 13.82 27.20
C ASP A 249 -16.01 15.01 26.92
N GLY A 250 -16.16 15.65 25.79
CA GLY A 250 -15.32 16.78 25.38
C GLY A 250 -14.32 16.37 24.27
N GLY A 251 -13.98 17.27 23.38
CA GLY A 251 -13.15 16.95 22.24
C GLY A 251 -13.87 16.09 21.21
N SER A 252 -13.29 15.29 20.55
CA SER A 252 -13.55 14.42 19.40
C SER A 252 -13.13 15.05 18.09
N ASN A 253 -12.03 14.58 17.57
CA ASN A 253 -11.56 14.96 16.27
C ASN A 253 -10.88 13.75 15.57
N CYS A 254 -10.88 13.77 14.26
CA CYS A 254 -10.28 12.72 13.45
C CYS A 254 -9.71 13.33 12.18
N ARG A 255 -8.41 13.15 12.00
CA ARG A 255 -7.73 13.43 10.76
C ARG A 255 -6.95 12.19 10.32
N LEU A 256 -7.27 11.72 9.15
CA LEU A 256 -6.65 10.55 8.55
C LEU A 256 -6.12 10.92 7.16
N ARG A 257 -4.88 10.53 6.85
CA ARG A 257 -4.27 10.77 5.55
C ARG A 257 -3.26 9.70 5.21
N PHE A 258 -3.38 9.10 4.02
CA PHE A 258 -2.44 8.10 3.53
C PHE A 258 -2.42 8.03 1.99
N ASN A 259 -1.32 7.53 1.43
CA ASN A 259 -1.17 7.33 -0.01
C ASN A 259 -0.83 5.89 -0.38
N MET A 260 -1.14 4.93 0.48
CA MET A 260 -0.88 3.52 0.21
C MET A 260 -1.61 3.05 -1.06
N PRO A 261 -0.93 2.32 -1.98
CA PRO A 261 -1.53 1.83 -3.20
C PRO A 261 -2.42 0.61 -2.90
N GLY A 262 -3.72 0.85 -2.84
CA GLY A 262 -4.69 -0.23 -2.68
C GLY A 262 -4.77 -1.08 -3.93
N ILE A 263 -4.76 -2.39 -3.76
CA ILE A 263 -5.06 -3.36 -4.82
C ILE A 263 -6.43 -3.96 -4.53
N PRO A 264 -7.32 -3.99 -5.53
CA PRO A 264 -8.59 -4.70 -5.38
C PRO A 264 -8.36 -6.16 -5.04
N ASP A 265 -9.10 -6.69 -4.08
CA ASP A 265 -9.01 -8.11 -3.71
C ASP A 265 -9.18 -9.02 -4.92
N GLY A 266 -8.36 -10.08 -4.99
CA GLY A 266 -8.39 -11.04 -6.07
C GLY A 266 -7.94 -10.47 -7.42
N THR A 267 -6.95 -9.60 -7.41
CA THR A 267 -6.35 -9.00 -8.60
C THR A 267 -4.89 -9.46 -8.75
N VAL A 268 -4.43 -9.60 -9.99
CA VAL A 268 -3.01 -9.77 -10.33
C VAL A 268 -2.61 -8.62 -11.23
N GLU A 269 -1.53 -7.95 -10.86
CA GLU A 269 -0.91 -6.88 -11.64
C GLU A 269 0.50 -7.27 -12.09
N ILE A 270 0.79 -7.03 -13.37
CA ILE A 270 2.09 -7.35 -14.01
C ILE A 270 2.64 -6.04 -14.55
N GLY A 271 3.65 -5.50 -13.89
CA GLY A 271 4.35 -4.28 -14.31
C GLY A 271 5.57 -4.58 -15.18
N LYS A 272 5.92 -3.63 -16.03
CA LYS A 272 7.14 -3.66 -16.85
C LYS A 272 8.00 -2.44 -16.58
N LYS A 273 9.28 -2.68 -16.29
CA LYS A 273 10.30 -1.65 -16.15
C LYS A 273 11.57 -2.02 -16.90
N VAL A 274 12.20 -1.06 -17.57
CA VAL A 274 13.48 -1.25 -18.24
C VAL A 274 14.51 -0.29 -17.69
N ASN A 275 15.67 -0.80 -17.35
CA ASN A 275 16.79 0.02 -16.89
C ASN A 275 17.68 0.40 -18.07
N TYR A 276 17.73 1.70 -18.36
CA TYR A 276 18.34 2.24 -19.58
C TYR A 276 19.78 2.72 -19.43
N SER A 277 20.50 2.38 -18.42
CA SER A 277 21.79 3.02 -18.12
C SER A 277 22.73 3.21 -19.32
N ASN A 278 22.46 2.59 -20.49
CA ASN A 278 23.27 2.73 -21.70
C ASN A 278 22.52 2.44 -23.02
N VAL A 279 21.18 2.55 -23.07
CA VAL A 279 20.39 2.20 -24.27
C VAL A 279 19.48 3.35 -24.66
N ASN A 280 19.30 3.55 -25.98
CA ASN A 280 18.36 4.52 -26.52
C ASN A 280 16.90 4.19 -26.15
N ASP A 281 16.05 5.21 -26.19
CA ASP A 281 14.62 5.18 -25.96
C ASP A 281 13.96 3.88 -26.45
N VAL A 282 13.37 3.12 -25.51
CA VAL A 282 12.59 1.90 -25.78
C VAL A 282 11.09 2.11 -25.51
N SER A 283 10.64 3.36 -25.41
CA SER A 283 9.23 3.70 -25.14
C SER A 283 8.25 3.06 -26.14
N ASP A 284 8.72 2.75 -27.33
CA ASP A 284 7.94 2.11 -28.40
C ASP A 284 8.05 0.57 -28.43
N ILE A 285 8.85 -0.04 -27.56
CA ILE A 285 9.03 -1.50 -27.57
C ILE A 285 7.88 -2.16 -26.80
N ASP A 286 7.25 -3.14 -27.43
CA ASP A 286 6.24 -3.98 -26.81
C ASP A 286 6.90 -5.21 -26.17
N PHE A 287 6.79 -5.32 -24.86
CA PHE A 287 7.17 -6.50 -24.09
C PHE A 287 5.98 -7.42 -23.98
N ARG A 288 6.19 -8.73 -24.12
CA ARG A 288 5.14 -9.73 -24.25
C ARG A 288 5.20 -10.71 -23.10
N PHE A 289 4.03 -11.02 -22.52
CA PHE A 289 3.91 -11.89 -21.35
C PHE A 289 2.83 -12.94 -21.57
N ASN A 290 3.04 -14.10 -20.94
CA ASN A 290 1.97 -15.05 -20.63
C ASN A 290 1.81 -15.14 -19.12
N ALA A 291 0.58 -15.08 -18.65
CA ALA A 291 0.22 -15.33 -17.25
C ALA A 291 -0.52 -16.66 -17.15
N TYR A 292 -0.15 -17.48 -16.17
CA TYR A 292 -0.82 -18.73 -15.87
C TYR A 292 -1.39 -18.65 -14.47
N VAL A 293 -2.68 -18.92 -14.33
CA VAL A 293 -3.41 -18.74 -13.08
C VAL A 293 -3.99 -20.07 -12.61
N ASN A 294 -3.75 -20.41 -11.36
CA ASN A 294 -4.41 -21.48 -10.64
C ASN A 294 -5.52 -20.88 -9.77
N TYR A 295 -6.74 -20.90 -10.28
CA TYR A 295 -7.90 -20.29 -9.61
C TYR A 295 -8.31 -21.02 -8.33
N ALA A 296 -7.97 -22.30 -8.21
CA ALA A 296 -8.26 -23.13 -7.03
C ALA A 296 -7.26 -22.93 -5.89
N GLY A 297 -6.05 -22.48 -6.20
CA GLY A 297 -4.95 -22.31 -5.24
C GLY A 297 -4.28 -23.62 -4.78
N ASP A 298 -4.52 -24.73 -5.47
CA ASP A 298 -4.08 -26.09 -5.10
C ASP A 298 -2.73 -26.52 -5.70
N ASP A 299 -2.05 -25.64 -6.43
CA ASP A 299 -0.77 -25.86 -7.15
C ASP A 299 -0.80 -26.95 -8.25
N LYS A 300 -1.97 -27.38 -8.73
CA LYS A 300 -2.05 -28.50 -9.67
C LYS A 300 -2.34 -28.08 -11.09
N ASN A 301 -3.27 -27.16 -11.29
CA ASN A 301 -3.77 -26.79 -12.61
C ASN A 301 -3.59 -25.30 -12.82
N TYR A 302 -2.58 -24.91 -13.59
CA TYR A 302 -2.37 -23.56 -14.05
C TYR A 302 -2.94 -23.40 -15.45
N GLU A 303 -3.87 -22.47 -15.62
CA GLU A 303 -4.52 -22.19 -16.88
C GLU A 303 -3.93 -20.91 -17.47
N LEU A 304 -3.68 -20.92 -18.79
CA LEU A 304 -3.24 -19.73 -19.51
C LEU A 304 -4.35 -18.68 -19.45
N PHE A 305 -4.02 -17.49 -18.93
CA PHE A 305 -4.96 -16.38 -18.86
C PHE A 305 -5.23 -15.82 -20.27
N THR A 306 -6.51 -15.85 -20.68
CA THR A 306 -6.98 -15.34 -21.98
C THR A 306 -8.05 -14.26 -21.83
N GLY A 307 -8.27 -13.78 -20.59
CA GLY A 307 -9.26 -12.78 -20.26
C GLY A 307 -8.90 -11.35 -20.67
N GLN A 308 -9.74 -10.41 -20.25
CA GLN A 308 -9.45 -8.99 -20.38
C GLN A 308 -8.46 -8.53 -19.32
N TYR A 309 -7.68 -7.50 -19.65
CA TYR A 309 -6.82 -6.78 -18.70
C TYR A 309 -6.84 -5.29 -18.98
N ASP A 310 -6.78 -4.50 -17.91
CA ASP A 310 -6.56 -3.06 -18.03
C ASP A 310 -5.07 -2.78 -18.14
N VAL A 311 -4.71 -1.81 -18.97
CA VAL A 311 -3.35 -1.25 -19.03
C VAL A 311 -3.35 0.03 -18.22
N LEU A 312 -2.49 0.10 -17.22
CA LEU A 312 -2.31 1.26 -16.36
C LEU A 312 -0.98 1.95 -16.69
N ASP A 313 -0.97 3.27 -16.56
CA ASP A 313 0.27 4.07 -16.61
C ASP A 313 0.99 4.09 -15.24
N ALA A 314 2.13 4.78 -15.19
CA ALA A 314 2.94 4.93 -13.98
C ALA A 314 2.19 5.66 -12.82
N SER A 315 1.10 6.36 -13.12
CA SER A 315 0.23 7.01 -12.13
C SER A 315 -0.92 6.11 -11.64
N ASN A 316 -0.88 4.82 -12.04
CA ASN A 316 -1.93 3.83 -11.76
C ASN A 316 -3.31 4.20 -12.36
N THR A 317 -3.30 4.95 -13.47
CA THR A 317 -4.49 5.33 -14.22
C THR A 317 -4.71 4.34 -15.35
N VAL A 318 -5.94 3.84 -15.53
CA VAL A 318 -6.29 2.98 -16.66
C VAL A 318 -6.27 3.81 -17.95
N ILE A 319 -5.38 3.45 -18.87
CA ILE A 319 -5.22 4.11 -20.17
C ILE A 319 -5.75 3.29 -21.33
N ASP A 320 -5.98 1.98 -21.13
CA ASP A 320 -6.50 1.07 -22.15
C ASP A 320 -7.10 -0.18 -21.49
N THR A 321 -7.96 -0.90 -22.23
CA THR A 321 -8.45 -2.24 -21.85
C THR A 321 -8.28 -3.17 -23.04
N ARG A 322 -7.56 -4.27 -22.85
CA ARG A 322 -7.22 -5.24 -23.88
C ARG A 322 -7.69 -6.64 -23.52
N THR A 323 -7.65 -7.54 -24.51
CA THR A 323 -7.87 -8.98 -24.31
C THR A 323 -6.57 -9.73 -24.56
N ALA A 324 -6.21 -10.65 -23.67
CA ALA A 324 -5.05 -11.53 -23.82
C ALA A 324 -5.35 -12.62 -24.87
N THR A 325 -5.43 -12.23 -26.15
CA THR A 325 -5.72 -13.14 -27.26
C THR A 325 -4.60 -14.18 -27.36
N ASN A 326 -4.97 -15.46 -27.32
CA ASN A 326 -4.01 -16.58 -27.24
C ASN A 326 -3.06 -16.48 -26.04
N GLY A 327 -3.51 -15.84 -24.95
CA GLY A 327 -2.74 -15.64 -23.73
C GLY A 327 -1.71 -14.50 -23.79
N LEU A 328 -1.68 -13.72 -24.88
CA LEU A 328 -0.69 -12.66 -25.05
C LEU A 328 -1.11 -11.38 -24.34
N ILE A 329 -0.35 -10.99 -23.33
CA ILE A 329 -0.38 -9.69 -22.66
C ILE A 329 0.78 -8.86 -23.22
N THR A 330 0.53 -7.59 -23.56
CA THR A 330 1.55 -6.70 -24.15
C THR A 330 1.62 -5.40 -23.36
N LEU A 331 2.83 -5.04 -22.93
CA LEU A 331 3.10 -3.83 -22.15
C LEU A 331 4.30 -3.08 -22.74
N LYS A 332 4.31 -1.78 -22.57
CA LYS A 332 5.48 -0.91 -22.74
C LYS A 332 6.18 -0.68 -21.40
N ASP A 333 7.37 -0.11 -21.46
CA ASP A 333 8.06 0.37 -20.26
C ASP A 333 7.18 1.33 -19.43
N GLY A 334 7.15 1.17 -18.11
CA GLY A 334 6.33 1.95 -17.20
C GLY A 334 4.85 1.59 -17.18
N GLN A 335 4.40 0.57 -17.93
CA GLN A 335 3.01 0.11 -17.93
C GLN A 335 2.79 -1.09 -17.01
N THR A 336 1.56 -1.22 -16.51
CA THR A 336 1.10 -2.35 -15.71
C THR A 336 -0.17 -2.94 -16.32
N ALA A 337 -0.23 -4.27 -16.45
CA ALA A 337 -1.45 -5.00 -16.79
C ALA A 337 -2.16 -5.43 -15.50
N ARG A 338 -3.42 -5.04 -15.33
CA ARG A 338 -4.30 -5.54 -14.27
C ARG A 338 -5.25 -6.57 -14.86
N LEU A 339 -5.09 -7.83 -14.46
CA LEU A 339 -5.89 -8.94 -14.97
C LEU A 339 -7.33 -8.84 -14.43
N LYS A 340 -8.32 -9.05 -15.30
CA LYS A 340 -9.74 -9.03 -14.92
C LYS A 340 -10.29 -10.44 -14.77
N SER A 341 -10.95 -10.69 -13.66
CA SER A 341 -11.75 -11.91 -13.49
C SER A 341 -12.93 -11.94 -14.46
N SER A 342 -13.23 -13.10 -15.04
CA SER A 342 -14.32 -13.28 -15.99
C SER A 342 -15.01 -14.62 -15.80
N GLY A 343 -16.29 -14.63 -15.50
CA GLY A 343 -17.09 -15.84 -15.37
C GLY A 343 -16.55 -16.81 -14.30
N SER A 344 -16.27 -18.06 -14.69
CA SER A 344 -15.67 -19.07 -13.79
C SER A 344 -14.19 -18.86 -13.51
N ALA A 345 -13.51 -18.06 -14.33
CA ALA A 345 -12.11 -17.68 -14.17
C ALA A 345 -11.96 -16.48 -13.23
N THR A 346 -12.33 -16.66 -11.96
CA THR A 346 -12.27 -15.61 -10.94
C THR A 346 -10.98 -15.73 -10.15
N ILE A 347 -10.11 -14.73 -10.27
CA ILE A 347 -8.92 -14.58 -9.42
C ILE A 347 -9.39 -14.25 -8.01
N LYS A 348 -8.87 -14.96 -7.01
CA LYS A 348 -9.23 -14.82 -5.58
C LYS A 348 -7.96 -14.65 -4.76
N ARG A 349 -8.10 -14.23 -3.51
CA ARG A 349 -6.98 -14.12 -2.57
C ARG A 349 -6.11 -15.38 -2.49
N ASN A 350 -6.70 -16.55 -2.43
CA ASN A 350 -5.99 -17.81 -2.39
C ASN A 350 -5.54 -18.37 -3.75
N SER A 351 -5.81 -17.67 -4.86
CA SER A 351 -5.32 -18.09 -6.17
C SER A 351 -3.80 -18.00 -6.23
N LYS A 352 -3.20 -18.83 -7.08
CA LYS A 352 -1.77 -18.79 -7.36
C LYS A 352 -1.53 -18.51 -8.82
N TYR A 353 -0.34 -18.03 -9.16
CA TYR A 353 -0.01 -17.70 -10.53
C TYR A 353 1.50 -17.74 -10.77
N TYR A 354 1.90 -17.77 -12.02
CA TYR A 354 3.24 -17.44 -12.49
C TYR A 354 3.16 -16.70 -13.82
N VAL A 355 4.21 -15.96 -14.16
CA VAL A 355 4.26 -15.14 -15.36
C VAL A 355 5.57 -15.37 -16.08
N THR A 356 5.52 -15.46 -17.42
CA THR A 356 6.69 -15.55 -18.29
C THR A 356 6.75 -14.33 -19.19
N GLU A 357 7.86 -13.59 -19.17
CA GLU A 357 8.18 -12.57 -20.16
C GLU A 357 8.81 -13.24 -21.39
N LEU A 358 8.08 -13.23 -22.50
CA LEU A 358 8.46 -13.93 -23.72
C LEU A 358 9.65 -13.26 -24.44
N GLY A 359 10.67 -14.04 -24.76
CA GLY A 359 11.85 -13.57 -25.46
C GLY A 359 12.85 -12.80 -24.59
N ALA A 360 12.59 -12.68 -23.30
CA ALA A 360 13.54 -12.14 -22.32
C ALA A 360 14.48 -13.27 -21.86
N THR A 361 15.47 -13.58 -22.68
CA THR A 361 16.46 -14.64 -22.42
C THR A 361 17.72 -14.06 -21.78
N SER A 362 18.44 -14.85 -20.99
CA SER A 362 19.63 -14.43 -20.25
C SER A 362 20.79 -13.94 -21.11
N ASP A 363 20.77 -14.25 -22.39
CA ASP A 363 21.72 -13.71 -23.37
C ASP A 363 21.38 -12.26 -23.80
N LYS A 364 20.17 -11.77 -23.53
CA LYS A 364 19.69 -10.43 -23.90
C LYS A 364 19.49 -9.53 -22.72
N PHE A 365 18.92 -10.06 -21.64
CA PHE A 365 18.52 -9.29 -20.46
C PHE A 365 18.89 -10.01 -19.16
N ASP A 366 19.33 -9.23 -18.20
CA ASP A 366 19.31 -9.63 -16.80
C ASP A 366 17.92 -9.22 -16.25
N VAL A 367 17.02 -10.20 -16.10
CA VAL A 367 15.65 -9.98 -15.62
C VAL A 367 15.56 -10.27 -14.15
N THR A 368 15.00 -9.34 -13.40
CA THR A 368 14.68 -9.53 -11.97
C THR A 368 13.20 -9.22 -11.73
N VAL A 369 12.61 -9.99 -10.81
CA VAL A 369 11.27 -9.73 -10.28
C VAL A 369 11.37 -9.79 -8.76
N PRO A 370 11.15 -8.68 -8.04
CA PRO A 370 11.20 -8.69 -6.58
C PRO A 370 10.26 -9.75 -5.98
N GLY A 371 10.71 -10.39 -4.91
CA GLY A 371 9.94 -11.42 -4.21
C GLY A 371 9.98 -12.81 -4.80
N THR A 372 10.62 -13.03 -5.96
CA THR A 372 10.74 -14.36 -6.57
C THR A 372 12.06 -14.54 -7.29
N THR A 373 12.43 -15.80 -7.50
CA THR A 373 13.55 -16.16 -8.37
C THR A 373 13.05 -16.29 -9.80
N VAL A 374 13.74 -15.63 -10.73
CA VAL A 374 13.45 -15.73 -12.16
C VAL A 374 14.27 -16.87 -12.75
N SER A 375 13.63 -17.75 -13.52
CA SER A 375 14.28 -18.82 -14.28
C SER A 375 13.98 -18.67 -15.76
N GLU A 376 14.86 -19.19 -16.60
CA GLU A 376 14.60 -19.28 -18.03
C GLU A 376 13.60 -20.41 -18.29
N ASP A 377 12.41 -20.05 -18.79
CA ASP A 377 11.40 -21.01 -19.15
C ASP A 377 11.65 -21.57 -20.55
N SER A 378 11.75 -22.89 -20.63
CA SER A 378 11.85 -23.62 -21.88
C SER A 378 10.49 -24.10 -22.42
N GLY A 379 9.39 -23.58 -21.85
CA GLY A 379 7.97 -23.99 -22.01
C GLY A 379 7.60 -24.62 -23.35
N GLU A 380 6.69 -25.58 -23.30
CA GLU A 380 6.21 -26.31 -24.48
C GLU A 380 5.60 -25.34 -25.51
N GLY A 381 6.31 -25.08 -26.59
CA GLY A 381 5.78 -24.47 -27.80
C GLY A 381 5.73 -22.95 -27.87
N LEU A 382 6.16 -22.22 -26.86
CA LEU A 382 6.26 -20.76 -26.87
C LEU A 382 7.72 -20.29 -26.77
N SER A 383 8.01 -19.08 -27.21
CA SER A 383 9.35 -18.50 -27.16
C SER A 383 9.90 -18.58 -25.74
N LYS A 384 11.13 -19.05 -25.57
CA LYS A 384 11.85 -18.99 -24.30
C LYS A 384 11.75 -17.60 -23.68
N GLY A 385 11.69 -17.52 -22.38
CA GLY A 385 11.55 -16.26 -21.66
C GLY A 385 11.96 -16.35 -20.21
N ALA A 386 11.87 -15.24 -19.53
CA ALA A 386 12.10 -15.14 -18.10
C ALA A 386 10.80 -15.44 -17.33
N SER A 387 10.79 -16.49 -16.53
CA SER A 387 9.61 -16.95 -15.78
C SER A 387 9.79 -16.78 -14.29
N THR A 388 8.75 -16.28 -13.62
CA THR A 388 8.68 -16.28 -12.14
C THR A 388 8.50 -17.70 -11.63
N GLY A 389 8.81 -17.93 -10.36
CA GLY A 389 8.26 -19.07 -9.62
C GLY A 389 6.75 -18.92 -9.43
N HIS A 390 6.14 -19.93 -8.79
CA HIS A 390 4.73 -19.85 -8.38
C HIS A 390 4.57 -18.87 -7.24
N LEU A 391 3.64 -17.92 -7.40
CA LEU A 391 3.35 -16.85 -6.47
C LEU A 391 1.90 -16.97 -5.96
N SER A 392 1.68 -16.54 -4.72
CA SER A 392 0.33 -16.38 -4.15
C SER A 392 -0.17 -14.97 -4.44
N VAL A 393 -1.44 -14.85 -4.81
CA VAL A 393 -2.12 -13.56 -4.95
C VAL A 393 -2.18 -12.80 -3.60
N ASP A 394 -2.23 -13.55 -2.48
CA ASP A 394 -2.22 -12.92 -1.14
C ASP A 394 -0.89 -12.26 -0.81
N ASP A 395 0.23 -12.85 -1.23
CA ASP A 395 1.56 -12.34 -0.92
C ASP A 395 2.08 -11.31 -1.94
N TYR A 396 1.81 -11.57 -3.23
CA TYR A 396 2.29 -10.74 -4.34
C TYR A 396 1.17 -10.50 -5.36
N PRO A 397 0.20 -9.62 -5.03
CA PRO A 397 -0.85 -9.24 -5.99
C PRO A 397 -0.31 -8.36 -7.12
N HIS A 398 0.87 -7.76 -6.94
CA HIS A 398 1.57 -6.93 -7.92
C HIS A 398 3.01 -7.40 -8.07
N ILE A 399 3.47 -7.58 -9.31
CA ILE A 399 4.86 -7.92 -9.63
C ILE A 399 5.38 -7.03 -10.74
N VAL A 400 6.69 -6.78 -10.76
CA VAL A 400 7.32 -5.95 -11.81
C VAL A 400 8.51 -6.69 -12.41
N PHE A 401 8.48 -6.88 -13.72
CA PHE A 401 9.62 -7.36 -14.48
C PHE A 401 10.58 -6.22 -14.78
N ASN A 402 11.74 -6.22 -14.13
CA ASN A 402 12.80 -5.26 -14.33
C ASN A 402 13.84 -5.87 -15.30
N ASN A 403 13.97 -5.29 -16.50
CA ASN A 403 14.96 -5.74 -17.47
C ASN A 403 16.16 -4.78 -17.49
N ALA A 404 17.33 -5.29 -17.13
CA ALA A 404 18.59 -4.64 -17.45
C ALA A 404 19.17 -5.28 -18.72
N VAL A 405 19.60 -4.45 -19.67
CA VAL A 405 20.23 -4.96 -20.89
C VAL A 405 21.55 -5.64 -20.55
N ASN A 406 21.72 -6.88 -20.98
CA ASN A 406 22.96 -7.62 -20.76
C ASN A 406 24.09 -7.04 -21.63
N VAL A 407 24.89 -6.17 -21.04
CA VAL A 407 25.99 -5.48 -21.76
C VAL A 407 27.08 -6.41 -22.26
N LYS A 408 27.16 -7.67 -21.77
CA LYS A 408 28.12 -8.67 -22.29
C LYS A 408 27.85 -9.05 -23.71
N ASN A 409 26.62 -8.86 -24.18
CA ASN A 409 26.19 -9.15 -25.55
C ASN A 409 25.93 -7.86 -26.35
N ALA A 410 26.32 -6.70 -25.86
CA ALA A 410 26.28 -5.46 -26.61
C ALA A 410 27.34 -5.50 -27.71
N PHE A 411 26.92 -5.27 -28.95
CA PHE A 411 27.81 -5.20 -30.10
C PHE A 411 28.10 -3.75 -30.44
N ASN A 412 29.38 -3.44 -30.68
CA ASN A 412 29.75 -2.17 -31.27
C ASN A 412 29.65 -2.27 -32.80
N LEU A 413 28.77 -1.49 -33.42
CA LEU A 413 28.71 -1.35 -34.85
C LEU A 413 29.77 -0.35 -35.29
N LYS A 414 30.75 -0.82 -36.07
CA LYS A 414 31.77 0.03 -36.69
C LYS A 414 31.39 0.30 -38.13
N VAL A 415 31.17 1.56 -38.48
CA VAL A 415 30.97 1.99 -39.88
C VAL A 415 32.21 2.71 -40.36
N ALA A 416 32.84 2.22 -41.42
CA ALA A 416 34.03 2.83 -41.99
C ALA A 416 33.74 3.37 -43.39
N LYS A 417 34.26 4.55 -43.69
CA LYS A 417 34.25 5.13 -45.02
C LYS A 417 35.67 5.10 -45.61
N GLN A 418 35.84 4.48 -46.75
CA GLN A 418 37.09 4.53 -47.55
C GLN A 418 36.80 5.27 -48.85
N CYS A 419 37.72 6.09 -49.26
CA CYS A 419 37.64 6.83 -50.49
C CYS A 419 39.00 6.80 -51.21
N GLN A 420 39.02 6.38 -52.47
CA GLN A 420 40.26 6.26 -53.24
C GLN A 420 40.69 7.57 -53.91
N THR A 421 39.74 8.46 -54.18
CA THR A 421 39.97 9.68 -54.97
C THR A 421 39.24 10.91 -54.39
N CYS A 422 39.10 10.98 -53.07
CA CYS A 422 38.48 12.13 -52.45
C CYS A 422 39.41 13.32 -52.39
N VAL A 423 38.85 14.53 -52.58
CA VAL A 423 39.52 15.78 -52.28
C VAL A 423 39.62 15.95 -50.76
N ALA A 424 40.67 16.59 -50.30
CA ALA A 424 40.78 16.96 -48.90
C ALA A 424 39.50 17.72 -48.47
N ASP A 425 39.04 17.48 -47.25
CA ASP A 425 37.85 18.08 -46.66
C ASP A 425 36.47 17.63 -47.22
N SER A 426 36.43 16.51 -47.98
CA SER A 426 35.15 15.92 -48.40
C SER A 426 34.36 15.35 -47.23
N GLU A 427 33.16 15.85 -47.00
CA GLU A 427 32.22 15.34 -45.99
C GLU A 427 31.28 14.28 -46.59
N PHE A 428 31.08 13.20 -45.85
CA PHE A 428 30.16 12.11 -46.21
C PHE A 428 29.08 11.95 -45.15
N ARG A 429 27.83 11.94 -45.58
CA ARG A 429 26.71 11.68 -44.70
C ARG A 429 26.39 10.18 -44.68
N VAL A 430 26.31 9.60 -43.50
CA VAL A 430 25.95 8.20 -43.28
C VAL A 430 24.68 8.14 -42.45
N LEU A 431 23.70 7.41 -42.92
CA LEU A 431 22.50 7.09 -42.17
C LEU A 431 22.61 5.64 -41.69
N VAL A 432 22.68 5.47 -40.39
CA VAL A 432 22.61 4.15 -39.74
C VAL A 432 21.19 3.89 -39.34
N LYS A 433 20.64 2.72 -39.66
CA LYS A 433 19.36 2.24 -39.21
C LYS A 433 19.55 0.99 -38.37
N VAL A 434 18.80 0.88 -37.25
CA VAL A 434 18.68 -0.34 -36.48
C VAL A 434 17.24 -0.81 -36.66
N GLY A 435 17.05 -1.94 -37.31
CA GLY A 435 15.77 -2.27 -37.90
C GLY A 435 15.37 -1.21 -38.94
N ASP A 436 14.14 -0.71 -38.87
CA ASP A 436 13.63 0.32 -39.77
C ASP A 436 13.81 1.76 -39.27
N LYS A 437 14.32 1.94 -38.04
CA LYS A 437 14.47 3.26 -37.39
C LYS A 437 15.87 3.83 -37.54
N PRO A 438 16.03 5.14 -37.86
CA PRO A 438 17.33 5.79 -37.83
C PRO A 438 17.96 5.72 -36.45
N TYR A 439 19.25 5.43 -36.39
CA TYR A 439 20.02 5.54 -35.16
C TYR A 439 20.25 7.02 -34.82
N THR A 440 19.81 7.44 -33.61
CA THR A 440 19.92 8.82 -33.12
C THR A 440 20.85 8.96 -31.91
N GLY A 441 21.52 7.87 -31.52
CA GLY A 441 22.44 7.85 -30.39
C GLY A 441 23.78 8.49 -30.68
N GLN A 442 24.63 8.54 -29.67
CA GLN A 442 26.00 9.03 -29.76
C GLN A 442 26.90 8.00 -30.45
N TYR A 443 27.95 8.47 -31.10
CA TYR A 443 28.99 7.66 -31.70
C TYR A 443 30.36 8.28 -31.46
N ASP A 444 31.38 7.42 -31.41
CA ASP A 444 32.76 7.84 -31.33
C ASP A 444 33.36 7.87 -32.75
N LEU A 445 34.11 8.91 -33.08
CA LEU A 445 34.80 9.02 -34.33
C LEU A 445 36.26 8.59 -34.16
N TYR A 446 36.74 7.73 -35.07
CA TYR A 446 38.10 7.23 -35.07
C TYR A 446 38.79 7.56 -36.41
N ASN A 447 40.07 7.93 -36.34
CA ASN A 447 40.88 8.11 -37.55
C ASN A 447 41.31 6.75 -38.15
N ALA A 448 42.06 6.79 -39.28
CA ALA A 448 42.54 5.60 -39.96
C ALA A 448 43.47 4.70 -39.13
N ASN A 449 44.07 5.26 -38.09
CA ASN A 449 44.94 4.55 -37.14
C ASN A 449 44.16 4.00 -35.93
N ASN A 450 42.83 4.03 -35.98
CA ASN A 450 41.93 3.60 -34.90
C ASN A 450 42.12 4.38 -33.58
N VAL A 451 42.52 5.66 -33.68
CA VAL A 451 42.62 6.58 -32.57
C VAL A 451 41.36 7.41 -32.52
N LYS A 452 40.70 7.48 -31.34
CA LYS A 452 39.49 8.31 -31.11
C LYS A 452 39.86 9.78 -31.31
N VAL A 453 39.06 10.49 -32.12
CA VAL A 453 39.28 11.91 -32.45
C VAL A 453 38.17 12.82 -31.96
N THR A 454 36.98 12.27 -31.65
CA THR A 454 35.87 12.94 -30.95
C THR A 454 35.03 11.93 -30.20
#